data_ac977f974796c0fa58331cd2309e5f07
#
_entry.id   ac977f974796c0fa58331cd2309e5f07
#
_cell.length_a   1.000
_cell.length_b   1.000
_cell.length_c   1.000
_cell.angle_alpha   90.00
_cell.angle_beta   90.00
_cell.angle_gamma   90.00
#
_symmetry.space_group_name_H-M   'P 1'
#
loop_
_entity.id
_entity.type
_entity.pdbx_description
1 polymer ?
#
loop_
_entity_poly.entity_id
_entity_poly.type
_entity_poly.pdbx_seq_one_letter_code
_entity_poly.pdbx_strand_id
1 'polypeptide(L)'
;MAARKKLDLLTAVEQIVEKAKGTGLSSDFYRKADKYIKYVAEKMELTKKQSVMMALFIDNSDDTSITISNFGNFLDCRTTRIIRYMQEIDVLEKRELIRCSRDGNRITYRVPLEVVEAFKNNEKYIPKDCSGLSCQELFGEIEDVFDLRKDGELTYEATVEKIRHLFNCNSQLLYVQKVRSYNMSEVNTMMLILFSHLFVNNNDDNI
;
A
#
# COMPACT_ATOMS: atom_id res chain seq x y z
N MET A 1 -19.04 -12.18 -35.29
CA MET A 1 -18.24 -12.89 -34.27
C MET A 1 -17.75 -11.84 -33.27
N ALA A 2 -18.29 -11.80 -32.04
CA ALA A 2 -17.81 -10.88 -31.02
C ALA A 2 -16.41 -11.33 -30.60
N ALA A 3 -15.41 -10.44 -30.76
CA ALA A 3 -14.06 -10.70 -30.28
C ALA A 3 -14.13 -11.02 -28.79
N ARG A 4 -13.66 -12.20 -28.36
CA ARG A 4 -13.50 -12.54 -26.95
C ARG A 4 -12.57 -11.48 -26.34
N LYS A 5 -13.15 -10.54 -25.57
CA LYS A 5 -12.38 -9.53 -24.84
C LYS A 5 -11.35 -10.29 -24.00
N LYS A 6 -10.07 -10.04 -24.25
CA LYS A 6 -8.98 -10.68 -23.49
C LYS A 6 -9.18 -10.30 -22.03
N LEU A 7 -9.13 -11.27 -21.12
CA LEU A 7 -9.26 -11.01 -19.69
C LEU A 7 -8.10 -10.12 -19.25
N ASP A 8 -8.40 -9.01 -18.57
CA ASP A 8 -7.47 -8.10 -17.95
C ASP A 8 -7.75 -7.97 -16.45
N LEU A 9 -6.87 -7.28 -15.70
CA LEU A 9 -6.98 -7.14 -14.25
C LEU A 9 -8.25 -6.41 -13.84
N LEU A 10 -8.62 -5.31 -14.51
CA LEU A 10 -9.84 -4.57 -14.17
C LEU A 10 -11.10 -5.39 -14.42
N THR A 11 -11.19 -6.05 -15.56
CA THR A 11 -12.31 -6.97 -15.85
C THR A 11 -12.38 -8.11 -14.81
N ALA A 12 -11.23 -8.64 -14.38
CA ALA A 12 -11.21 -9.67 -13.35
C ALA A 12 -11.67 -9.13 -11.99
N VAL A 13 -11.24 -7.91 -11.61
CA VAL A 13 -11.70 -7.20 -10.40
C VAL A 13 -13.21 -7.01 -10.44
N GLU A 14 -13.75 -6.41 -11.49
CA GLU A 14 -15.20 -6.22 -11.68
C GLU A 14 -15.98 -7.53 -11.46
N GLN A 15 -15.53 -8.62 -12.05
CA GLN A 15 -16.17 -9.91 -11.93
C GLN A 15 -16.06 -10.54 -10.53
N ILE A 16 -14.95 -10.29 -9.82
CA ILE A 16 -14.80 -10.72 -8.42
C ILE A 16 -15.78 -9.95 -7.54
N VAL A 17 -15.82 -8.63 -7.67
CA VAL A 17 -16.65 -7.72 -6.88
C VAL A 17 -18.14 -8.01 -7.11
N GLU A 18 -18.57 -8.09 -8.37
CA GLU A 18 -19.95 -8.41 -8.72
C GLU A 18 -20.41 -9.72 -8.07
N LYS A 19 -19.57 -10.77 -8.13
CA LYS A 19 -19.88 -12.07 -7.53
C LYS A 19 -19.75 -12.11 -6.01
N ALA A 20 -19.00 -11.18 -5.40
CA ALA A 20 -18.83 -11.08 -3.95
C ALA A 20 -20.02 -10.43 -3.25
N LYS A 21 -20.73 -9.52 -3.94
CA LYS A 21 -21.83 -8.74 -3.38
C LYS A 21 -22.86 -9.63 -2.68
N GLY A 22 -23.16 -9.32 -1.41
CA GLY A 22 -24.17 -10.02 -0.62
C GLY A 22 -23.86 -11.47 -0.28
N THR A 23 -22.63 -11.97 -0.48
CA THR A 23 -22.29 -13.40 -0.30
C THR A 23 -21.53 -13.69 0.99
N GLY A 24 -21.06 -12.67 1.69
CA GLY A 24 -20.19 -12.79 2.84
C GLY A 24 -18.92 -13.60 2.55
N LEU A 25 -18.45 -13.63 1.31
CA LEU A 25 -17.30 -14.42 0.85
C LEU A 25 -17.45 -15.92 1.19
N SER A 26 -18.60 -16.48 0.82
CA SER A 26 -18.91 -17.91 1.03
C SER A 26 -18.07 -18.82 0.13
N SER A 27 -18.05 -20.12 0.42
CA SER A 27 -17.39 -21.11 -0.44
C SER A 27 -17.98 -21.16 -1.87
N ASP A 28 -19.29 -20.89 -2.01
CA ASP A 28 -19.94 -20.79 -3.31
C ASP A 28 -19.44 -19.59 -4.13
N PHE A 29 -19.23 -18.45 -3.47
CA PHE A 29 -18.58 -17.30 -4.09
C PHE A 29 -17.19 -17.68 -4.64
N TYR A 30 -16.33 -18.28 -3.81
CA TYR A 30 -14.99 -18.67 -4.26
C TYR A 30 -15.03 -19.64 -5.46
N ARG A 31 -16.00 -20.53 -5.50
CA ARG A 31 -16.19 -21.44 -6.63
C ARG A 31 -16.59 -20.69 -7.90
N LYS A 32 -17.55 -19.76 -7.81
CA LYS A 32 -18.06 -18.97 -8.94
C LYS A 32 -17.05 -17.95 -9.48
N ALA A 33 -16.20 -17.41 -8.62
CA ALA A 33 -15.20 -16.40 -8.96
C ALA A 33 -13.80 -16.99 -9.24
N ASP A 34 -13.59 -18.30 -9.06
CA ASP A 34 -12.26 -18.94 -9.06
C ASP A 34 -11.37 -18.55 -10.26
N LYS A 35 -11.96 -18.48 -11.46
CA LYS A 35 -11.24 -18.10 -12.68
C LYS A 35 -10.64 -16.70 -12.58
N TYR A 36 -11.40 -15.75 -12.08
CA TYR A 36 -10.99 -14.34 -11.98
C TYR A 36 -10.03 -14.14 -10.81
N ILE A 37 -10.30 -14.80 -9.68
CA ILE A 37 -9.41 -14.81 -8.52
C ILE A 37 -8.05 -15.37 -8.88
N LYS A 38 -7.99 -16.48 -9.62
CA LYS A 38 -6.71 -17.04 -10.10
C LYS A 38 -5.96 -16.07 -11.01
N TYR A 39 -6.68 -15.39 -11.92
CA TYR A 39 -6.04 -14.45 -12.83
C TYR A 39 -5.36 -13.30 -12.07
N VAL A 40 -6.06 -12.70 -11.10
CA VAL A 40 -5.48 -11.64 -10.24
C VAL A 40 -4.34 -12.23 -9.39
N ALA A 41 -4.51 -13.42 -8.82
CA ALA A 41 -3.52 -14.09 -8.00
C ALA A 41 -2.20 -14.34 -8.77
N GLU A 42 -2.28 -14.83 -9.99
CA GLU A 42 -1.13 -15.10 -10.85
C GLU A 42 -0.44 -13.80 -11.29
N LYS A 43 -1.23 -12.80 -11.72
CA LYS A 43 -0.69 -11.52 -12.21
C LYS A 43 -0.01 -10.70 -11.13
N MET A 44 -0.59 -10.67 -9.93
CA MET A 44 -0.11 -9.86 -8.80
C MET A 44 0.70 -10.65 -7.78
N GLU A 45 0.92 -11.97 -8.02
CA GLU A 45 1.57 -12.91 -7.09
C GLU A 45 0.94 -12.89 -5.69
N LEU A 46 -0.39 -12.97 -5.66
CA LEU A 46 -1.19 -12.95 -4.44
C LEU A 46 -1.79 -14.31 -4.14
N THR A 47 -2.12 -14.55 -2.87
CA THR A 47 -3.01 -15.66 -2.53
C THR A 47 -4.44 -15.38 -3.00
N LYS A 48 -5.29 -16.41 -3.08
CA LYS A 48 -6.71 -16.24 -3.44
C LYS A 48 -7.44 -15.25 -2.53
N LYS A 49 -7.16 -15.28 -1.22
CA LYS A 49 -7.79 -14.37 -0.26
C LYS A 49 -7.29 -12.93 -0.42
N GLN A 50 -5.98 -12.75 -0.62
CA GLN A 50 -5.39 -11.45 -0.91
C GLN A 50 -5.95 -10.86 -2.20
N SER A 51 -6.11 -11.67 -3.25
CA SER A 51 -6.71 -11.23 -4.52
C SER A 51 -8.15 -10.75 -4.37
N VAL A 52 -8.94 -11.40 -3.52
CA VAL A 52 -10.31 -10.96 -3.23
C VAL A 52 -10.30 -9.65 -2.46
N MET A 53 -9.46 -9.53 -1.42
CA MET A 53 -9.35 -8.27 -0.66
C MET A 53 -8.83 -7.14 -1.54
N MET A 54 -7.81 -7.40 -2.37
CA MET A 54 -7.28 -6.42 -3.31
C MET A 54 -8.34 -5.97 -4.32
N ALA A 55 -9.17 -6.88 -4.84
CA ALA A 55 -10.27 -6.52 -5.73
C ALA A 55 -11.28 -5.58 -5.05
N LEU A 56 -11.61 -5.82 -3.78
CA LEU A 56 -12.50 -4.94 -3.01
C LEU A 56 -11.87 -3.57 -2.76
N PHE A 57 -10.56 -3.49 -2.54
CA PHE A 57 -9.85 -2.22 -2.40
C PHE A 57 -9.80 -1.46 -3.72
N ILE A 58 -9.49 -2.11 -4.84
CA ILE A 58 -9.46 -1.46 -6.17
C ILE A 58 -10.84 -0.93 -6.56
N ASP A 59 -11.91 -1.66 -6.29
CA ASP A 59 -13.29 -1.23 -6.58
C ASP A 59 -13.70 0.04 -5.81
N ASN A 60 -13.04 0.30 -4.66
CA ASN A 60 -13.25 1.49 -3.84
C ASN A 60 -12.05 2.45 -3.89
N SER A 61 -11.22 2.39 -4.95
CA SER A 61 -9.97 3.16 -5.02
C SER A 61 -10.16 4.67 -5.22
N ASP A 62 -11.35 5.11 -5.56
CA ASP A 62 -11.77 6.52 -5.59
C ASP A 62 -12.11 7.08 -4.19
N ASP A 63 -12.30 6.22 -3.19
CA ASP A 63 -12.50 6.62 -1.80
C ASP A 63 -11.16 6.72 -1.06
N THR A 64 -10.89 7.88 -0.48
CA THR A 64 -9.69 8.14 0.33
C THR A 64 -9.77 7.56 1.73
N SER A 65 -10.91 7.03 2.14
CA SER A 65 -11.22 6.58 3.51
C SER A 65 -11.96 5.25 3.55
N ILE A 66 -11.42 4.23 2.92
CA ILE A 66 -12.01 2.89 2.93
C ILE A 66 -11.92 2.29 4.34
N THR A 67 -13.03 1.80 4.87
CA THR A 67 -13.08 1.14 6.19
C THR A 67 -13.47 -0.33 6.06
N ILE A 68 -13.12 -1.13 7.05
CA ILE A 68 -13.54 -2.55 7.12
C ILE A 68 -15.07 -2.68 7.16
N SER A 69 -15.76 -1.68 7.72
CA SER A 69 -17.23 -1.65 7.76
C SER A 69 -17.85 -1.51 6.37
N ASN A 70 -17.20 -0.78 5.45
CA ASN A 70 -17.65 -0.66 4.06
C ASN A 70 -17.76 -2.05 3.42
N PHE A 71 -16.73 -2.88 3.60
CA PHE A 71 -16.75 -4.26 3.09
C PHE A 71 -17.81 -5.13 3.74
N GLY A 72 -18.02 -4.99 5.07
CA GLY A 72 -19.07 -5.71 5.78
C GLY A 72 -20.46 -5.42 5.20
N ASN A 73 -20.76 -4.15 4.96
CA ASN A 73 -22.03 -3.72 4.36
C ASN A 73 -22.18 -4.23 2.92
N PHE A 74 -21.15 -4.08 2.09
CA PHE A 74 -21.17 -4.53 0.70
C PHE A 74 -21.34 -6.05 0.58
N LEU A 75 -20.69 -6.81 1.44
CA LEU A 75 -20.72 -8.27 1.45
C LEU A 75 -21.93 -8.86 2.18
N ASP A 76 -22.77 -8.03 2.80
CA ASP A 76 -23.89 -8.43 3.66
C ASP A 76 -23.44 -9.41 4.76
N CYS A 77 -22.42 -9.01 5.51
CA CYS A 77 -21.91 -9.84 6.58
C CYS A 77 -21.43 -9.01 7.78
N ARG A 78 -21.33 -9.66 8.94
CA ARG A 78 -20.80 -9.01 10.14
C ARG A 78 -19.33 -8.63 9.96
N THR A 79 -18.92 -7.49 10.48
CA THR A 79 -17.52 -7.01 10.48
C THR A 79 -16.55 -8.07 11.01
N THR A 80 -16.96 -8.89 12.00
CA THR A 80 -16.16 -10.00 12.52
C THR A 80 -15.76 -11.02 11.46
N ARG A 81 -16.53 -11.13 10.36
CA ARG A 81 -16.17 -12.00 9.24
C ARG A 81 -15.02 -11.42 8.43
N ILE A 82 -15.00 -10.09 8.27
CA ILE A 82 -13.92 -9.38 7.56
C ILE A 82 -12.63 -9.37 8.40
N ILE A 83 -12.75 -9.26 9.72
CA ILE A 83 -11.58 -9.35 10.63
C ILE A 83 -10.74 -10.62 10.40
N ARG A 84 -11.35 -11.72 9.94
CA ARG A 84 -10.60 -12.94 9.57
C ARG A 84 -9.66 -12.76 8.37
N TYR A 85 -9.80 -11.67 7.62
CA TYR A 85 -8.94 -11.32 6.49
C TYR A 85 -7.89 -10.27 6.87
N MET A 86 -7.82 -9.83 8.14
CA MET A 86 -6.85 -8.79 8.54
C MET A 86 -5.41 -9.19 8.23
N GLN A 87 -5.03 -10.46 8.45
CA GLN A 87 -3.69 -10.93 8.10
C GLN A 87 -3.39 -10.79 6.60
N GLU A 88 -4.39 -10.99 5.74
CA GLU A 88 -4.25 -10.81 4.31
C GLU A 88 -4.12 -9.32 3.95
N ILE A 89 -4.87 -8.45 4.64
CA ILE A 89 -4.80 -6.99 4.51
C ILE A 89 -3.43 -6.50 4.96
N ASP A 90 -2.91 -6.97 6.10
CA ASP A 90 -1.57 -6.63 6.60
C ASP A 90 -0.47 -7.02 5.59
N VAL A 91 -0.64 -8.14 4.86
CA VAL A 91 0.30 -8.52 3.80
C VAL A 91 0.20 -7.57 2.60
N LEU A 92 -1.02 -7.14 2.21
CA LEU A 92 -1.19 -6.16 1.14
C LEU A 92 -0.53 -4.82 1.50
N GLU A 93 -0.67 -4.37 2.75
CA GLU A 93 0.00 -3.16 3.26
C GLU A 93 1.52 -3.30 3.21
N LYS A 94 2.08 -4.41 3.74
CA LYS A 94 3.52 -4.69 3.69
C LYS A 94 4.11 -4.75 2.28
N ARG A 95 3.29 -5.11 1.30
CA ARG A 95 3.66 -5.12 -0.12
C ARG A 95 3.38 -3.80 -0.82
N GLU A 96 3.01 -2.76 -0.07
CA GLU A 96 2.68 -1.42 -0.56
C GLU A 96 1.53 -1.38 -1.59
N LEU A 97 0.69 -2.42 -1.63
CA LEU A 97 -0.48 -2.48 -2.49
C LEU A 97 -1.65 -1.65 -1.94
N ILE A 98 -1.66 -1.40 -0.65
CA ILE A 98 -2.58 -0.51 0.06
C ILE A 98 -1.81 0.27 1.11
N ARG A 99 -2.33 1.43 1.51
CA ARG A 99 -1.84 2.22 2.64
C ARG A 99 -2.87 2.24 3.74
N CYS A 100 -2.41 2.16 4.99
CA CYS A 100 -3.25 2.23 6.19
C CYS A 100 -2.98 3.56 6.92
N SER A 101 -4.03 4.30 7.23
CA SER A 101 -3.99 5.46 8.12
C SER A 101 -4.72 5.15 9.42
N ARG A 102 -4.11 5.50 10.55
CA ARG A 102 -4.67 5.33 11.89
C ARG A 102 -4.78 6.69 12.54
N ASP A 103 -6.01 7.17 12.71
CA ASP A 103 -6.31 8.41 13.40
C ASP A 103 -7.17 8.10 14.64
N GLY A 104 -6.56 8.17 15.82
CA GLY A 104 -7.16 7.74 17.08
C GLY A 104 -7.68 6.29 16.98
N ASN A 105 -9.00 6.12 17.10
CA ASN A 105 -9.65 4.81 17.01
C ASN A 105 -10.13 4.47 15.57
N ARG A 106 -9.88 5.34 14.60
CA ARG A 106 -10.32 5.13 13.22
C ARG A 106 -9.17 4.58 12.39
N ILE A 107 -9.43 3.45 11.75
CA ILE A 107 -8.51 2.83 10.78
C ILE A 107 -9.15 2.97 9.40
N THR A 108 -8.43 3.60 8.48
CA THR A 108 -8.83 3.75 7.08
C THR A 108 -7.74 3.22 6.17
N TYR A 109 -8.15 2.81 4.99
CA TYR A 109 -7.28 2.30 3.96
C TYR A 109 -7.48 3.07 2.67
N ARG A 110 -6.46 3.10 1.83
CA ARG A 110 -6.53 3.63 0.47
C ARG A 110 -5.61 2.84 -0.44
N VAL A 111 -5.88 2.89 -1.74
CA VAL A 111 -5.04 2.28 -2.76
C VAL A 111 -4.16 3.38 -3.36
N PRO A 112 -2.81 3.21 -3.38
CA PRO A 112 -1.91 4.14 -4.06
C PRO A 112 -2.24 4.24 -5.56
N LEU A 113 -2.08 5.44 -6.12
CA LEU A 113 -2.38 5.70 -7.54
C LEU A 113 -1.56 4.78 -8.46
N GLU A 114 -0.31 4.56 -8.13
CA GLU A 114 0.62 3.71 -8.89
C GLU A 114 0.13 2.25 -8.97
N VAL A 115 -0.54 1.78 -7.91
CA VAL A 115 -1.17 0.45 -7.90
C VAL A 115 -2.40 0.42 -8.80
N VAL A 116 -3.24 1.48 -8.75
CA VAL A 116 -4.41 1.60 -9.63
C VAL A 116 -3.97 1.62 -11.10
N GLU A 117 -2.91 2.36 -11.42
CA GLU A 117 -2.35 2.42 -12.77
C GLU A 117 -1.80 1.07 -13.23
N ALA A 118 -1.12 0.32 -12.38
CA ALA A 118 -0.67 -1.04 -12.69
C ALA A 118 -1.87 -1.95 -13.05
N PHE A 119 -2.98 -1.86 -12.31
CA PHE A 119 -4.20 -2.60 -12.64
C PHE A 119 -4.80 -2.15 -13.98
N LYS A 120 -4.85 -0.83 -14.27
CA LYS A 120 -5.33 -0.28 -15.56
C LYS A 120 -4.48 -0.77 -16.73
N ASN A 121 -3.18 -0.82 -16.55
CA ASN A 121 -2.23 -1.26 -17.59
C ASN A 121 -2.14 -2.78 -17.70
N ASN A 122 -2.86 -3.52 -16.84
CA ASN A 122 -2.80 -4.98 -16.76
C ASN A 122 -1.38 -5.49 -16.46
N GLU A 123 -0.65 -4.78 -15.61
CA GLU A 123 0.73 -5.03 -15.23
C GLU A 123 0.82 -5.42 -13.75
N LYS A 124 1.90 -6.12 -13.38
CA LYS A 124 2.22 -6.38 -11.99
C LYS A 124 2.76 -5.09 -11.36
N TYR A 125 2.22 -4.71 -10.20
CA TYR A 125 2.82 -3.65 -9.42
C TYR A 125 4.16 -4.11 -8.84
N ILE A 126 5.18 -3.31 -9.04
CA ILE A 126 6.51 -3.49 -8.47
C ILE A 126 6.81 -2.23 -7.67
N PRO A 127 6.99 -2.34 -6.33
CA PRO A 127 7.41 -1.20 -5.52
C PRO A 127 8.69 -0.57 -6.08
N LYS A 128 8.80 0.75 -5.94
CA LYS A 128 10.00 1.49 -6.36
C LYS A 128 11.23 0.92 -5.64
N ASP A 129 12.26 0.58 -6.40
CA ASP A 129 13.54 0.21 -5.81
C ASP A 129 14.19 1.47 -5.21
N CYS A 130 14.39 1.44 -3.91
CA CYS A 130 15.02 2.52 -3.16
C CYS A 130 16.48 2.23 -2.79
N SER A 131 17.12 1.26 -3.46
CA SER A 131 18.51 0.92 -3.23
C SER A 131 19.47 1.72 -4.14
N GLY A 132 20.70 1.96 -3.65
CA GLY A 132 21.74 2.60 -4.44
C GLY A 132 21.53 4.07 -4.76
N LEU A 133 20.72 4.74 -3.95
CA LEU A 133 20.44 6.18 -4.09
C LEU A 133 21.71 7.01 -3.85
N SER A 134 21.81 8.15 -4.52
CA SER A 134 22.69 9.25 -4.09
C SER A 134 22.15 9.89 -2.80
N CYS A 135 22.96 10.73 -2.16
CA CYS A 135 22.52 11.44 -0.94
C CYS A 135 21.32 12.38 -1.23
N GLN A 136 21.33 13.04 -2.37
CA GLN A 136 20.23 13.95 -2.78
C GLN A 136 18.94 13.18 -3.04
N GLU A 137 19.00 12.06 -3.77
CA GLU A 137 17.85 11.20 -4.00
C GLU A 137 17.31 10.63 -2.69
N LEU A 138 18.17 10.25 -1.72
CA LEU A 138 17.74 9.80 -0.41
C LEU A 138 16.94 10.89 0.32
N PHE A 139 17.37 12.15 0.26
CA PHE A 139 16.64 13.26 0.87
C PHE A 139 15.29 13.51 0.18
N GLY A 140 15.20 13.36 -1.14
CA GLY A 140 13.93 13.42 -1.86
C GLY A 140 12.96 12.32 -1.39
N GLU A 141 13.42 11.06 -1.30
CA GLU A 141 12.59 9.95 -0.78
C GLU A 141 12.17 10.17 0.70
N ILE A 142 13.03 10.77 1.51
CA ILE A 142 12.71 11.14 2.91
C ILE A 142 11.62 12.21 2.94
N GLU A 143 11.70 13.23 2.08
CA GLU A 143 10.69 14.27 1.92
C GLU A 143 9.33 13.68 1.57
N ASP A 144 9.28 12.83 0.53
CA ASP A 144 8.07 12.13 0.11
C ASP A 144 7.42 11.36 1.29
N VAL A 145 8.22 10.69 2.12
CA VAL A 145 7.72 9.97 3.30
C VAL A 145 7.14 10.92 4.35
N PHE A 146 7.77 12.07 4.60
CA PHE A 146 7.26 13.06 5.56
C PHE A 146 6.03 13.78 5.02
N ASP A 147 5.94 14.07 3.73
CA ASP A 147 4.75 14.66 3.11
C ASP A 147 3.57 13.70 3.19
N LEU A 148 3.75 12.41 2.88
CA LEU A 148 2.72 11.39 3.11
C LEU A 148 2.27 11.34 4.57
N ARG A 149 3.18 11.55 5.52
CA ARG A 149 2.83 11.64 6.94
C ARG A 149 2.04 12.89 7.27
N LYS A 150 2.43 14.04 6.74
CA LYS A 150 1.76 15.34 6.90
C LYS A 150 0.34 15.30 6.35
N ASP A 151 0.14 14.66 5.21
CA ASP A 151 -1.15 14.50 4.55
C ASP A 151 -2.05 13.44 5.22
N GLY A 152 -1.56 12.81 6.31
CA GLY A 152 -2.30 11.80 7.06
C GLY A 152 -2.35 10.42 6.39
N GLU A 153 -1.53 10.21 5.35
CA GLU A 153 -1.47 8.95 4.60
C GLU A 153 -0.64 7.86 5.27
N LEU A 154 0.24 8.25 6.19
CA LEU A 154 1.06 7.34 6.98
C LEU A 154 0.84 7.56 8.47
N THR A 155 0.85 6.47 9.23
CA THR A 155 0.99 6.52 10.69
C THR A 155 2.44 6.85 11.05
N TYR A 156 2.69 7.22 12.32
CA TYR A 156 4.08 7.41 12.80
C TYR A 156 4.91 6.13 12.63
N GLU A 157 4.35 4.99 13.00
CA GLU A 157 5.01 3.68 12.90
C GLU A 157 5.35 3.34 11.44
N ALA A 158 4.43 3.57 10.51
CA ALA A 158 4.67 3.34 9.09
C ALA A 158 5.74 4.29 8.53
N THR A 159 5.77 5.56 9.00
CA THR A 159 6.82 6.54 8.66
C THR A 159 8.18 6.03 9.13
N VAL A 160 8.29 5.60 10.39
CA VAL A 160 9.53 5.05 10.96
C VAL A 160 10.00 3.82 10.18
N GLU A 161 9.09 2.91 9.82
CA GLU A 161 9.43 1.71 9.05
C GLU A 161 9.94 2.05 7.65
N LYS A 162 9.30 3.00 6.95
CA LYS A 162 9.75 3.45 5.62
C LYS A 162 11.13 4.10 5.67
N ILE A 163 11.36 5.00 6.60
CA ILE A 163 12.68 5.65 6.80
C ILE A 163 13.74 4.59 7.15
N ARG A 164 13.40 3.63 8.02
CA ARG A 164 14.31 2.53 8.35
C ARG A 164 14.65 1.67 7.13
N HIS A 165 13.66 1.41 6.27
CA HIS A 165 13.86 0.69 5.03
C HIS A 165 14.79 1.45 4.07
N LEU A 166 14.55 2.74 3.82
CA LEU A 166 15.42 3.62 3.04
C LEU A 166 16.87 3.59 3.55
N PHE A 167 17.06 3.68 4.86
CA PHE A 167 18.38 3.63 5.49
C PHE A 167 19.05 2.25 5.36
N ASN A 168 18.27 1.17 5.41
CA ASN A 168 18.82 -0.19 5.22
C ASN A 168 19.28 -0.41 3.79
N CYS A 169 18.50 0.02 2.80
CA CYS A 169 18.84 -0.08 1.39
C CYS A 169 20.03 0.80 1.00
N ASN A 170 20.32 1.88 1.76
CA ASN A 170 21.34 2.86 1.46
C ASN A 170 22.40 3.00 2.57
N SER A 171 22.72 1.88 3.24
CA SER A 171 23.66 1.84 4.36
C SER A 171 25.10 2.27 4.03
N GLN A 172 25.47 2.32 2.75
CA GLN A 172 26.74 2.77 2.23
C GLN A 172 26.92 4.30 2.29
N LEU A 173 25.83 5.07 2.37
CA LEU A 173 25.88 6.53 2.40
C LEU A 173 26.46 7.05 3.72
N LEU A 174 27.37 8.00 3.64
CA LEU A 174 28.02 8.63 4.81
C LEU A 174 27.00 9.23 5.76
N TYR A 175 25.95 9.87 5.25
CA TYR A 175 24.86 10.41 6.05
C TYR A 175 24.19 9.32 6.90
N VAL A 176 23.81 8.21 6.28
CA VAL A 176 23.18 7.07 6.97
C VAL A 176 24.10 6.50 8.05
N GLN A 177 25.39 6.30 7.71
CA GLN A 177 26.39 5.82 8.66
C GLN A 177 26.53 6.78 9.85
N LYS A 178 26.56 8.09 9.58
CA LYS A 178 26.71 9.12 10.60
C LYS A 178 25.50 9.15 11.54
N VAL A 179 24.28 9.16 11.00
CA VAL A 179 23.04 9.11 11.80
C VAL A 179 23.03 7.89 12.71
N ARG A 180 23.38 6.70 12.16
CA ARG A 180 23.46 5.45 12.95
C ARG A 180 24.53 5.50 14.03
N SER A 181 25.66 6.16 13.77
CA SER A 181 26.79 6.25 14.73
C SER A 181 26.43 7.04 16.01
N TYR A 182 25.42 7.89 15.96
CA TYR A 182 24.94 8.62 17.14
C TYR A 182 24.22 7.77 18.15
N ASN A 183 23.74 6.58 17.77
CA ASN A 183 23.05 5.62 18.63
C ASN A 183 21.93 6.26 19.49
N MET A 184 21.14 7.14 18.87
CA MET A 184 20.06 7.88 19.51
C MET A 184 18.80 7.01 19.65
N SER A 185 17.86 7.45 20.49
CA SER A 185 16.51 6.88 20.51
C SER A 185 15.82 7.06 19.17
N GLU A 186 14.82 6.24 18.87
CA GLU A 186 14.05 6.32 17.62
C GLU A 186 13.49 7.72 17.37
N VAL A 187 12.86 8.32 18.39
CA VAL A 187 12.28 9.67 18.29
C VAL A 187 13.35 10.72 17.94
N ASN A 188 14.50 10.69 18.63
CA ASN A 188 15.59 11.64 18.36
C ASN A 188 16.19 11.42 16.96
N THR A 189 16.29 10.18 16.52
CA THR A 189 16.73 9.83 15.16
C THR A 189 15.78 10.40 14.12
N MET A 190 14.47 10.22 14.29
CA MET A 190 13.46 10.75 13.39
C MET A 190 13.48 12.30 13.36
N MET A 191 13.64 12.95 14.50
CA MET A 191 13.79 14.41 14.59
C MET A 191 15.04 14.89 13.85
N LEU A 192 16.18 14.22 14.03
CA LEU A 192 17.40 14.56 13.30
C LEU A 192 17.21 14.43 11.79
N ILE A 193 16.58 13.33 11.33
CA ILE A 193 16.32 13.11 9.91
C ILE A 193 15.39 14.19 9.36
N LEU A 194 14.30 14.50 10.07
CA LEU A 194 13.36 15.56 9.70
C LEU A 194 14.06 16.92 9.54
N PHE A 195 14.87 17.33 10.51
CA PHE A 195 15.59 18.60 10.42
C PHE A 195 16.68 18.59 9.34
N SER A 196 17.35 17.45 9.14
CA SER A 196 18.38 17.34 8.10
C SER A 196 17.80 17.53 6.71
N HIS A 197 16.65 16.86 6.39
CA HIS A 197 16.05 17.00 5.08
C HIS A 197 15.49 18.40 4.83
N LEU A 198 14.86 19.02 5.84
CA LEU A 198 14.40 20.41 5.74
C LEU A 198 15.55 21.38 5.50
N PHE A 199 16.72 21.14 6.14
CA PHE A 199 17.89 21.96 5.94
C PHE A 199 18.48 21.82 4.53
N VAL A 200 18.56 20.61 4.01
CA VAL A 200 19.10 20.34 2.66
C VAL A 200 18.19 20.92 1.60
N ASN A 201 16.90 20.59 1.62
CA ASN A 201 15.96 20.98 0.57
C ASN A 201 15.68 22.50 0.55
N ASN A 202 15.70 23.18 1.71
CA ASN A 202 15.54 24.64 1.75
C ASN A 202 16.79 25.43 1.31
N ASN A 203 17.95 24.79 1.20
CA ASN A 203 19.18 25.47 0.75
C ASN A 203 19.45 25.30 -0.75
N ASP A 204 18.80 24.36 -1.44
CA ASP A 204 18.92 24.19 -2.89
C ASP A 204 18.26 25.34 -3.68
N ASP A 205 17.33 26.09 -3.07
CA ASP A 205 16.72 27.29 -3.68
C ASP A 205 17.62 28.53 -3.67
N ASN A 206 18.83 28.45 -3.12
CA ASN A 206 19.75 29.58 -2.96
C ASN A 206 21.13 29.42 -3.66
N ILE A 207 21.27 28.49 -4.59
CA ILE A 207 22.45 28.33 -5.47
C ILE A 207 22.04 28.50 -6.95
#